data_c93fd0cfc36feb58896823f9876f2a5e
#
_entry.id   c93fd0cfc36feb58896823f9876f2a5e
#
_cell.length_a   1.000
_cell.length_b   1.000
_cell.length_c   1.000
_cell.angle_alpha   90.00
_cell.angle_beta   90.00
_cell.angle_gamma   90.00
#
_symmetry.space_group_name_H-M   'P 1'
#
loop_
_entity.id
_entity.type
_entity.pdbx_description
1 polymer ?
#
loop_
_entity_poly.entity_id
_entity_poly.type
_entity_poly.pdbx_seq_one_letter_code
_entity_poly.pdbx_strand_id
1 'polypeptide(L)'
;MNMETSMQPTVIVWCLTYNQKDFIRDALNGFVMQQTTFPFEVVVHDDASTDGTTDIVMEYAERYPEIIKPMVEKNNQWQQGGLKHIISIMNEHHRRGKYIAFCEGDDYWTDPNKLQRQVDFLDNNPDYSMCFHSAKKKYETDVRAWIDCENIKDKDYDATDIFINWTVPTASVLCRKEAMDFYANLKHPELIQNYDIFIILSCAMVGKLRGMHEQMSVYRIQGKGLTYNKKALVRCTMNNPGHFMTLKENFPIVDAKPVDDTISKVFFERAFIQKSFSDAVIDFCNSFRYGTCRFLKMFIKYIIKKK
;
A
#
# COMPACT_ATOMS: atom_id res chain seq x y z
N MET A 1 38.88 -10.48 17.50
CA MET A 1 37.41 -10.20 17.48
C MET A 1 37.11 -9.74 16.06
N ASN A 2 36.81 -10.67 15.15
CA ASN A 2 36.50 -10.34 13.76
C ASN A 2 35.10 -9.74 13.76
N MET A 3 34.98 -8.42 13.50
CA MET A 3 33.73 -7.87 13.06
C MET A 3 33.47 -8.45 11.66
N GLU A 4 32.60 -9.45 11.56
CA GLU A 4 31.97 -9.77 10.30
C GLU A 4 31.26 -8.51 9.84
N THR A 5 31.80 -7.86 8.82
CA THR A 5 31.08 -6.80 8.09
C THR A 5 29.91 -7.51 7.44
N SER A 6 28.73 -7.50 8.10
CA SER A 6 27.49 -7.94 7.46
C SER A 6 27.33 -7.11 6.19
N MET A 7 27.32 -7.77 5.04
CA MET A 7 27.09 -7.08 3.77
C MET A 7 25.76 -6.34 3.85
N GLN A 8 25.76 -5.07 3.52
CA GLN A 8 24.53 -4.29 3.49
C GLN A 8 23.51 -4.95 2.56
N PRO A 9 22.24 -5.14 2.99
CA PRO A 9 21.24 -5.78 2.15
C PRO A 9 20.96 -4.94 0.90
N THR A 10 20.84 -5.59 -0.24
CA THR A 10 20.45 -4.93 -1.49
C THR A 10 18.96 -4.60 -1.48
N VAL A 11 18.14 -5.48 -0.92
CA VAL A 11 16.69 -5.31 -0.79
C VAL A 11 16.28 -5.35 0.67
N ILE A 12 15.48 -4.38 1.08
CA ILE A 12 14.69 -4.44 2.32
C ILE A 12 13.25 -4.77 1.95
N VAL A 13 12.74 -5.86 2.50
CA VAL A 13 11.32 -6.21 2.38
C VAL A 13 10.60 -5.69 3.60
N TRP A 14 9.52 -4.95 3.41
CA TRP A 14 8.65 -4.45 4.48
C TRP A 14 7.39 -5.29 4.57
N CYS A 15 7.19 -5.98 5.69
CA CYS A 15 6.02 -6.79 5.96
C CYS A 15 5.29 -6.26 7.19
N LEU A 16 4.09 -5.73 6.99
CA LEU A 16 3.18 -5.36 8.09
C LEU A 16 2.28 -6.52 8.45
N THR A 17 2.08 -6.79 9.74
CA THR A 17 1.16 -7.81 10.23
C THR A 17 0.45 -7.39 11.51
N TYR A 18 -0.79 -7.80 11.68
CA TYR A 18 -1.57 -7.67 12.91
C TYR A 18 -2.67 -8.72 12.95
N ASN A 19 -2.63 -9.65 13.90
CA ASN A 19 -3.60 -10.72 14.08
C ASN A 19 -3.86 -11.51 12.78
N GLN A 20 -2.80 -12.03 12.17
CA GLN A 20 -2.79 -12.78 10.91
C GLN A 20 -2.21 -14.19 11.07
N LYS A 21 -2.43 -14.84 12.23
CA LYS A 21 -1.92 -16.17 12.54
C LYS A 21 -2.18 -17.21 11.46
N ASP A 22 -3.37 -17.17 10.84
CA ASP A 22 -3.78 -18.13 9.82
C ASP A 22 -3.08 -17.91 8.47
N PHE A 23 -2.43 -16.77 8.26
CA PHE A 23 -1.89 -16.33 6.97
C PHE A 23 -0.38 -16.09 6.98
N ILE A 24 0.17 -15.58 8.07
CA ILE A 24 1.56 -15.10 8.15
C ILE A 24 2.61 -16.16 7.75
N ARG A 25 2.32 -17.46 7.95
CA ARG A 25 3.22 -18.54 7.52
C ARG A 25 3.39 -18.58 6.00
N ASP A 26 2.34 -18.30 5.23
CA ASP A 26 2.43 -18.26 3.77
C ASP A 26 3.34 -17.10 3.33
N ALA A 27 3.22 -15.91 3.93
CA ALA A 27 4.09 -14.77 3.68
C ALA A 27 5.55 -15.08 4.00
N LEU A 28 5.83 -15.60 5.21
CA LEU A 28 7.19 -15.94 5.66
C LEU A 28 7.82 -17.02 4.78
N ASN A 29 7.08 -18.05 4.37
CA ASN A 29 7.54 -19.05 3.41
C ASN A 29 7.87 -18.40 2.05
N GLY A 30 7.03 -17.48 1.57
CA GLY A 30 7.28 -16.73 0.35
C GLY A 30 8.57 -15.91 0.39
N PHE A 31 8.95 -15.41 1.57
CA PHE A 31 10.20 -14.67 1.74
C PHE A 31 11.43 -15.59 1.79
N VAL A 32 11.40 -16.62 2.62
CA VAL A 32 12.58 -17.49 2.82
C VAL A 32 12.88 -18.40 1.63
N MET A 33 11.92 -18.59 0.71
CA MET A 33 12.16 -19.34 -0.52
C MET A 33 12.89 -18.53 -1.60
N GLN A 34 13.06 -17.20 -1.44
CA GLN A 34 13.68 -16.37 -2.47
C GLN A 34 15.11 -16.77 -2.76
N GLN A 35 15.44 -16.89 -4.04
CA GLN A 35 16.75 -17.21 -4.56
C GLN A 35 17.36 -15.97 -5.21
N THR A 36 18.38 -15.40 -4.57
CA THR A 36 19.01 -14.16 -5.00
C THR A 36 20.53 -14.28 -4.99
N THR A 37 21.19 -13.54 -5.88
CA THR A 37 22.66 -13.39 -5.91
C THR A 37 23.15 -12.28 -4.98
N PHE A 38 22.26 -11.63 -4.27
CA PHE A 38 22.51 -10.52 -3.36
C PHE A 38 21.82 -10.77 -2.01
N PRO A 39 22.30 -10.16 -0.91
CA PRO A 39 21.65 -10.24 0.39
C PRO A 39 20.37 -9.40 0.42
N PHE A 40 19.36 -9.90 1.13
CA PHE A 40 18.13 -9.16 1.44
C PHE A 40 17.70 -9.43 2.88
N GLU A 41 16.95 -8.48 3.45
CA GLU A 41 16.36 -8.62 4.78
C GLU A 41 14.84 -8.36 4.69
N VAL A 42 14.08 -9.05 5.54
CA VAL A 42 12.63 -8.87 5.70
C VAL A 42 12.37 -8.32 7.08
N VAL A 43 11.98 -7.06 7.16
CA VAL A 43 11.52 -6.43 8.40
C VAL A 43 10.05 -6.78 8.58
N VAL A 44 9.75 -7.67 9.54
CA VAL A 44 8.39 -8.05 9.88
C VAL A 44 7.93 -7.20 11.05
N HIS A 45 7.13 -6.18 10.77
CA HIS A 45 6.56 -5.30 11.77
C HIS A 45 5.22 -5.86 12.24
N ASP A 46 5.21 -6.40 13.45
CA ASP A 46 4.02 -6.90 14.13
C ASP A 46 3.45 -5.84 15.07
N ASP A 47 2.28 -5.32 14.75
CA ASP A 47 1.61 -4.24 15.47
C ASP A 47 0.87 -4.71 16.73
N ALA A 48 1.59 -5.42 17.62
CA ALA A 48 1.10 -6.00 18.86
C ALA A 48 -0.01 -7.06 18.68
N SER A 49 0.26 -8.09 17.89
CA SER A 49 -0.66 -9.21 17.70
C SER A 49 -0.91 -9.98 19.00
N THR A 50 -2.13 -10.50 19.14
CA THR A 50 -2.59 -11.25 20.33
C THR A 50 -3.11 -12.65 20.02
N ASP A 51 -3.09 -13.06 18.75
CA ASP A 51 -3.65 -14.32 18.26
C ASP A 51 -2.61 -15.45 18.09
N GLY A 52 -1.32 -15.16 18.34
CA GLY A 52 -0.20 -16.08 18.12
C GLY A 52 0.59 -15.80 16.82
N THR A 53 0.28 -14.71 16.11
CA THR A 53 1.07 -14.24 14.94
C THR A 53 2.53 -14.01 15.35
N THR A 54 2.76 -13.31 16.47
CA THR A 54 4.10 -13.00 16.99
C THR A 54 4.95 -14.26 17.21
N ASP A 55 4.38 -15.32 17.78
CA ASP A 55 5.09 -16.57 18.03
C ASP A 55 5.61 -17.20 16.73
N ILE A 56 4.79 -17.14 15.67
CA ILE A 56 5.17 -17.64 14.35
C ILE A 56 6.29 -16.79 13.73
N VAL A 57 6.21 -15.47 13.86
CA VAL A 57 7.26 -14.55 13.37
C VAL A 57 8.58 -14.84 14.07
N MET A 58 8.57 -15.03 15.40
CA MET A 58 9.77 -15.36 16.19
C MET A 58 10.34 -16.73 15.84
N GLU A 59 9.50 -17.75 15.59
CA GLU A 59 9.94 -19.07 15.10
C GLU A 59 10.76 -18.94 13.81
N TYR A 60 10.29 -18.11 12.85
CA TYR A 60 10.99 -17.90 11.58
C TYR A 60 12.26 -17.05 11.76
N ALA A 61 12.26 -16.08 12.67
CA ALA A 61 13.43 -15.28 12.97
C ALA A 61 14.56 -16.13 13.58
N GLU A 62 14.24 -17.08 14.45
CA GLU A 62 15.21 -18.03 14.99
C GLU A 62 15.76 -18.97 13.91
N ARG A 63 14.92 -19.43 13.00
CA ARG A 63 15.31 -20.36 11.93
C ARG A 63 16.04 -19.69 10.77
N TYR A 64 15.73 -18.42 10.47
CA TYR A 64 16.27 -17.66 9.36
C TYR A 64 16.77 -16.27 9.80
N PRO A 65 17.73 -16.21 10.76
CA PRO A 65 18.14 -14.95 11.39
C PRO A 65 18.77 -13.94 10.43
N GLU A 66 19.35 -14.43 9.31
CA GLU A 66 19.92 -13.55 8.28
C GLU A 66 18.86 -12.87 7.42
N ILE A 67 17.65 -13.46 7.30
CA ILE A 67 16.60 -12.96 6.44
C ILE A 67 15.52 -12.25 7.26
N ILE A 68 14.96 -12.90 8.30
CA ILE A 68 13.80 -12.40 9.06
C ILE A 68 14.25 -11.54 10.23
N LYS A 69 13.86 -10.27 10.21
CA LYS A 69 14.16 -9.28 11.25
C LYS A 69 12.83 -8.85 11.91
N PRO A 70 12.45 -9.48 13.03
CA PRO A 70 11.19 -9.18 13.69
C PRO A 70 11.25 -7.82 14.38
N MET A 71 10.16 -7.07 14.29
CA MET A 71 9.92 -5.83 14.98
C MET A 71 8.54 -5.91 15.63
N VAL A 72 8.49 -6.20 16.91
CA VAL A 72 7.24 -6.45 17.63
C VAL A 72 6.91 -5.23 18.51
N GLU A 73 5.75 -4.61 18.24
CA GLU A 73 5.25 -3.49 19.03
C GLU A 73 4.66 -3.96 20.38
N LYS A 74 4.78 -3.12 21.40
CA LYS A 74 4.17 -3.39 22.72
C LYS A 74 2.68 -3.06 22.75
N ASN A 75 2.26 -2.10 21.93
CA ASN A 75 0.89 -1.62 21.83
C ASN A 75 0.55 -1.41 20.36
N ASN A 76 -0.70 -1.63 19.99
CA ASN A 76 -1.16 -1.44 18.63
C ASN A 76 -1.05 0.04 18.22
N GLN A 77 -0.10 0.36 17.36
CA GLN A 77 0.22 1.71 16.90
C GLN A 77 -0.85 2.25 15.95
N TRP A 78 -1.40 1.38 15.09
CA TRP A 78 -2.46 1.77 14.18
C TRP A 78 -3.68 2.36 14.89
N GLN A 79 -4.11 1.73 15.99
CA GLN A 79 -5.24 2.22 16.79
C GLN A 79 -4.95 3.55 17.50
N GLN A 80 -3.68 3.85 17.75
CA GLN A 80 -3.23 5.10 18.37
C GLN A 80 -2.98 6.23 17.36
N GLY A 81 -3.34 6.05 16.11
CA GLY A 81 -3.05 7.00 15.02
C GLY A 81 -1.61 6.91 14.51
N GLY A 82 -0.96 5.76 14.73
CA GLY A 82 0.46 5.53 14.57
C GLY A 82 0.99 5.34 13.15
N LEU A 83 0.25 5.71 12.10
CA LEU A 83 0.81 5.69 10.74
C LEU A 83 2.12 6.47 10.66
N LYS A 84 2.22 7.60 11.36
CA LYS A 84 3.47 8.37 11.50
C LYS A 84 4.62 7.56 12.09
N HIS A 85 4.33 6.76 13.12
CA HIS A 85 5.32 5.90 13.78
C HIS A 85 5.79 4.80 12.82
N ILE A 86 4.87 4.11 12.15
CA ILE A 86 5.19 3.08 11.15
C ILE A 86 6.03 3.66 10.02
N ILE A 87 5.68 4.83 9.50
CA ILE A 87 6.45 5.53 8.46
C ILE A 87 7.85 5.90 8.96
N SER A 88 7.97 6.38 10.21
CA SER A 88 9.28 6.72 10.79
C SER A 88 10.21 5.52 10.86
N ILE A 89 9.68 4.37 11.30
CA ILE A 89 10.42 3.12 11.38
C ILE A 89 10.78 2.62 9.98
N MET A 90 9.84 2.66 9.05
CA MET A 90 10.13 2.35 7.65
C MET A 90 11.28 3.20 7.13
N ASN A 91 11.26 4.50 7.39
CA ASN A 91 12.29 5.44 6.96
C ASN A 91 13.67 5.15 7.56
N GLU A 92 13.74 4.58 8.75
CA GLU A 92 15.00 4.15 9.36
C GLU A 92 15.56 2.89 8.70
N HIS A 93 14.70 1.91 8.44
CA HIS A 93 15.12 0.61 7.90
C HIS A 93 15.43 0.64 6.41
N HIS A 94 14.60 1.29 5.58
CA HIS A 94 14.81 1.24 4.12
C HIS A 94 16.07 1.99 3.64
N ARG A 95 16.62 2.91 4.43
CA ARG A 95 17.91 3.57 4.10
C ARG A 95 19.07 2.59 3.99
N ARG A 96 18.95 1.38 4.55
CA ARG A 96 19.98 0.33 4.49
C ARG A 96 19.98 -0.45 3.17
N GLY A 97 18.87 -0.42 2.41
CA GLY A 97 18.75 -1.11 1.12
C GLY A 97 18.90 -0.18 -0.08
N LYS A 98 19.27 -0.74 -1.22
CA LYS A 98 19.18 -0.06 -2.52
C LYS A 98 17.74 -0.06 -3.05
N TYR A 99 17.01 -1.13 -2.76
CA TYR A 99 15.63 -1.36 -3.15
C TYR A 99 14.75 -1.70 -1.96
N ILE A 100 13.47 -1.38 -2.08
CA ILE A 100 12.45 -1.70 -1.10
C ILE A 100 11.35 -2.51 -1.78
N ALA A 101 10.96 -3.63 -1.17
CA ALA A 101 9.81 -4.45 -1.55
C ALA A 101 8.77 -4.43 -0.43
N PHE A 102 7.52 -4.69 -0.77
CA PHE A 102 6.41 -4.72 0.17
C PHE A 102 5.65 -6.05 0.06
N CYS A 103 5.15 -6.54 1.17
CA CYS A 103 4.18 -7.64 1.22
C CYS A 103 3.58 -7.70 2.62
N GLU A 104 2.29 -7.46 2.76
CA GLU A 104 1.58 -7.61 4.02
C GLU A 104 1.52 -9.09 4.45
N GLY A 105 1.34 -9.34 5.75
CA GLY A 105 1.38 -10.70 6.33
C GLY A 105 0.20 -11.60 5.93
N ASP A 106 -0.82 -11.07 5.26
CA ASP A 106 -1.93 -11.83 4.70
C ASP A 106 -1.78 -12.16 3.21
N ASP A 107 -0.83 -11.53 2.53
CA ASP A 107 -0.44 -11.83 1.15
C ASP A 107 0.82 -12.70 1.12
N TYR A 108 1.18 -13.28 -0.01
CA TYR A 108 2.40 -14.08 -0.12
C TYR A 108 2.96 -14.17 -1.53
N TRP A 109 4.28 -14.34 -1.61
CA TRP A 109 4.98 -14.55 -2.87
C TRP A 109 4.98 -16.03 -3.27
N THR A 110 4.95 -16.29 -4.58
CA THR A 110 4.86 -17.64 -5.15
C THR A 110 6.00 -18.00 -6.10
N ASP A 111 6.77 -17.00 -6.56
CA ASP A 111 7.93 -17.22 -7.43
C ASP A 111 9.24 -17.04 -6.62
N PRO A 112 10.09 -18.05 -6.53
CA PRO A 112 11.38 -17.97 -5.81
C PRO A 112 12.35 -16.97 -6.45
N ASN A 113 12.15 -16.58 -7.70
CA ASN A 113 13.01 -15.63 -8.41
C ASN A 113 12.44 -14.20 -8.48
N LYS A 114 11.35 -13.91 -7.75
CA LYS A 114 10.70 -12.60 -7.81
C LYS A 114 11.68 -11.46 -7.53
N LEU A 115 12.40 -11.50 -6.42
CA LEU A 115 13.35 -10.44 -6.06
C LEU A 115 14.48 -10.32 -7.08
N GLN A 116 15.05 -11.45 -7.53
CA GLN A 116 16.11 -11.44 -8.51
C GLN A 116 15.68 -10.78 -9.82
N ARG A 117 14.52 -11.20 -10.38
CA ARG A 117 13.99 -10.63 -11.63
C ARG A 117 13.73 -9.13 -11.54
N GLN A 118 13.16 -8.68 -10.44
CA GLN A 118 12.83 -7.27 -10.25
C GLN A 118 14.08 -6.41 -10.05
N VAL A 119 15.07 -6.89 -9.30
CA VAL A 119 16.36 -6.20 -9.12
C VAL A 119 17.11 -6.14 -10.44
N ASP A 120 17.22 -7.26 -11.19
CA ASP A 120 17.86 -7.30 -12.49
C ASP A 120 17.23 -6.30 -13.47
N PHE A 121 15.88 -6.20 -13.46
CA PHE A 121 15.19 -5.22 -14.27
C PHE A 121 15.60 -3.79 -13.90
N LEU A 122 15.51 -3.42 -12.62
CA LEU A 122 15.83 -2.06 -12.20
C LEU A 122 17.32 -1.74 -12.36
N ASP A 123 18.23 -2.69 -12.14
CA ASP A 123 19.66 -2.48 -12.33
C ASP A 123 20.00 -2.18 -13.80
N ASN A 124 19.35 -2.85 -14.74
CA ASN A 124 19.55 -2.64 -16.17
C ASN A 124 18.76 -1.46 -16.75
N ASN A 125 17.85 -0.87 -15.98
CA ASN A 125 16.97 0.22 -16.44
C ASN A 125 16.95 1.38 -15.43
N PRO A 126 17.98 2.25 -15.43
CA PRO A 126 18.12 3.33 -14.43
C PRO A 126 17.02 4.38 -14.46
N ASP A 127 16.28 4.53 -15.57
CA ASP A 127 15.16 5.46 -15.72
C ASP A 127 13.90 5.02 -14.95
N TYR A 128 13.87 3.74 -14.49
CA TYR A 128 12.72 3.21 -13.76
C TYR A 128 12.96 3.29 -12.26
N SER A 129 11.97 3.80 -11.55
CA SER A 129 11.96 3.88 -10.09
C SER A 129 11.27 2.68 -9.43
N MET A 130 10.37 2.02 -10.16
CA MET A 130 9.56 0.92 -9.65
C MET A 130 9.26 -0.09 -10.76
N CYS A 131 9.22 -1.35 -10.38
CA CYS A 131 8.53 -2.38 -11.13
C CYS A 131 7.55 -3.15 -10.23
N PHE A 132 6.49 -3.67 -10.84
CA PHE A 132 5.44 -4.42 -10.17
C PHE A 132 4.87 -5.48 -11.11
N HIS A 133 4.18 -6.49 -10.57
CA HIS A 133 3.75 -7.63 -11.35
C HIS A 133 2.30 -8.01 -11.06
N SER A 134 1.75 -8.91 -11.90
CA SER A 134 0.43 -9.49 -11.69
C SER A 134 0.39 -10.32 -10.40
N ALA A 135 -0.76 -10.32 -9.72
CA ALA A 135 -1.02 -11.14 -8.56
C ALA A 135 -2.29 -11.97 -8.76
N LYS A 136 -2.24 -13.24 -8.37
CA LYS A 136 -3.43 -14.10 -8.36
C LYS A 136 -4.32 -13.74 -7.17
N LYS A 137 -5.64 -13.65 -7.39
CA LYS A 137 -6.61 -13.45 -6.30
C LYS A 137 -6.93 -14.77 -5.61
N LYS A 138 -6.88 -14.78 -4.27
CA LYS A 138 -7.35 -15.92 -3.45
C LYS A 138 -8.46 -15.43 -2.52
N TYR A 139 -9.64 -15.99 -2.69
CA TYR A 139 -10.82 -15.64 -1.92
C TYR A 139 -10.96 -16.56 -0.72
N GLU A 140 -10.90 -15.99 0.48
CA GLU A 140 -11.22 -16.65 1.76
C GLU A 140 -12.67 -16.36 2.18
N THR A 141 -13.41 -15.57 1.39
CA THR A 141 -14.80 -15.17 1.62
C THR A 141 -15.53 -14.95 0.30
N ASP A 142 -16.86 -14.78 0.33
CA ASP A 142 -17.69 -14.47 -0.84
C ASP A 142 -17.59 -12.99 -1.29
N VAL A 143 -16.77 -12.18 -0.64
CA VAL A 143 -16.58 -10.77 -0.99
C VAL A 143 -15.79 -10.66 -2.28
N ARG A 144 -16.31 -9.93 -3.27
CA ARG A 144 -15.60 -9.68 -4.53
C ARG A 144 -14.56 -8.57 -4.37
N ALA A 145 -13.35 -8.84 -4.85
CA ALA A 145 -12.32 -7.84 -4.97
C ALA A 145 -12.68 -6.84 -6.08
N TRP A 146 -12.43 -5.56 -5.81
CA TRP A 146 -12.60 -4.48 -6.79
C TRP A 146 -11.31 -4.19 -7.58
N ILE A 147 -10.15 -4.64 -7.09
CA ILE A 147 -8.86 -4.44 -7.75
C ILE A 147 -8.68 -5.43 -8.92
N ASP A 148 -8.23 -4.94 -10.07
CA ASP A 148 -7.79 -5.79 -11.20
C ASP A 148 -6.27 -5.94 -11.20
N CYS A 149 -5.78 -6.86 -10.37
CA CYS A 149 -4.36 -7.14 -10.21
C CYS A 149 -3.85 -8.36 -10.98
N GLU A 150 -4.74 -9.05 -11.73
CA GLU A 150 -4.39 -10.28 -12.45
C GLU A 150 -3.97 -10.02 -13.92
N ASN A 151 -4.23 -8.81 -14.44
CA ASN A 151 -4.07 -8.48 -15.86
C ASN A 151 -3.01 -7.41 -16.14
N ILE A 152 -2.00 -7.29 -15.28
CA ILE A 152 -0.88 -6.38 -15.49
C ILE A 152 -0.12 -6.81 -16.74
N LYS A 153 0.31 -5.85 -17.56
CA LYS A 153 0.99 -6.08 -18.85
C LYS A 153 2.44 -5.58 -18.78
N ASP A 154 3.28 -6.12 -19.68
CA ASP A 154 4.65 -5.68 -19.88
C ASP A 154 4.70 -4.32 -20.57
N LYS A 155 4.35 -3.28 -19.84
CA LYS A 155 4.34 -1.91 -20.35
C LYS A 155 4.68 -0.92 -19.23
N ASP A 156 4.97 0.30 -19.62
CA ASP A 156 5.02 1.42 -18.69
C ASP A 156 3.61 1.84 -18.30
N TYR A 157 3.45 2.18 -17.03
CA TYR A 157 2.18 2.63 -16.46
C TYR A 157 2.26 4.09 -16.08
N ASP A 158 1.21 4.81 -16.41
CA ASP A 158 1.03 6.21 -16.08
C ASP A 158 0.45 6.38 -14.66
N ALA A 159 0.88 7.42 -13.96
CA ALA A 159 0.42 7.69 -12.59
C ALA A 159 -1.08 7.95 -12.49
N THR A 160 -1.66 8.64 -13.49
CA THR A 160 -3.10 8.91 -13.55
C THR A 160 -3.90 7.63 -13.78
N ASP A 161 -3.45 6.77 -14.69
CA ASP A 161 -4.06 5.45 -14.94
C ASP A 161 -4.05 4.57 -13.70
N ILE A 162 -2.93 4.53 -12.96
CA ILE A 162 -2.82 3.80 -11.68
C ILE A 162 -3.79 4.37 -10.65
N PHE A 163 -3.86 5.69 -10.51
CA PHE A 163 -4.78 6.34 -9.59
C PHE A 163 -6.25 6.02 -9.91
N ILE A 164 -6.63 6.03 -11.19
CA ILE A 164 -8.01 5.77 -11.63
C ILE A 164 -8.40 4.30 -11.45
N ASN A 165 -7.52 3.38 -11.84
CA ASN A 165 -7.83 1.95 -11.95
C ASN A 165 -7.37 1.14 -10.74
N TRP A 166 -6.50 1.67 -9.88
CA TRP A 166 -5.97 1.00 -8.68
C TRP A 166 -5.49 -0.43 -8.97
N THR A 167 -4.56 -0.57 -9.92
CA THR A 167 -4.18 -1.88 -10.47
C THR A 167 -2.98 -2.54 -9.80
N VAL A 168 -2.21 -1.80 -8.97
CA VAL A 168 -0.95 -2.28 -8.40
C VAL A 168 -1.17 -2.96 -7.04
N PRO A 169 -1.01 -4.30 -6.93
CA PRO A 169 -1.03 -4.97 -5.64
C PRO A 169 0.26 -4.68 -4.87
N THR A 170 0.15 -4.31 -3.60
CA THR A 170 1.29 -3.91 -2.74
C THR A 170 2.37 -5.00 -2.71
N ALA A 171 1.98 -6.27 -2.59
CA ALA A 171 2.89 -7.42 -2.57
C ALA A 171 3.70 -7.62 -3.87
N SER A 172 3.35 -6.92 -4.95
CA SER A 172 4.07 -6.99 -6.22
C SER A 172 5.19 -5.96 -6.38
N VAL A 173 5.22 -4.93 -5.55
CA VAL A 173 6.08 -3.76 -5.72
C VAL A 173 7.51 -4.04 -5.31
N LEU A 174 8.46 -3.62 -6.17
CA LEU A 174 9.85 -3.34 -5.83
C LEU A 174 10.18 -1.94 -6.34
N CYS A 175 10.70 -1.07 -5.47
CA CYS A 175 11.07 0.30 -5.84
C CYS A 175 12.46 0.68 -5.38
N ARG A 176 13.02 1.75 -5.98
CA ARG A 176 14.25 2.37 -5.53
C ARG A 176 14.02 3.13 -4.22
N LYS A 177 15.03 3.19 -3.37
CA LYS A 177 14.96 3.92 -2.09
C LYS A 177 14.65 5.41 -2.27
N GLU A 178 15.05 6.02 -3.38
CA GLU A 178 14.80 7.45 -3.70
C GLU A 178 13.29 7.77 -3.70
N ALA A 179 12.44 6.80 -4.07
CA ALA A 179 11.00 6.95 -3.97
C ALA A 179 10.52 7.05 -2.51
N MET A 180 11.18 6.32 -1.60
CA MET A 180 10.89 6.39 -0.17
C MET A 180 11.44 7.67 0.47
N ASP A 181 12.57 8.19 -0.02
CA ASP A 181 13.05 9.50 0.39
C ASP A 181 12.07 10.61 -0.01
N PHE A 182 11.45 10.51 -1.20
CA PHE A 182 10.36 11.42 -1.61
C PHE A 182 9.15 11.26 -0.70
N TYR A 183 8.71 10.01 -0.46
CA TYR A 183 7.59 9.69 0.42
C TYR A 183 7.75 10.24 1.84
N ALA A 184 8.97 10.17 2.39
CA ALA A 184 9.27 10.67 3.73
C ALA A 184 9.12 12.20 3.89
N ASN A 185 9.15 12.94 2.77
CA ASN A 185 9.04 14.40 2.73
C ASN A 185 7.68 14.91 2.24
N LEU A 186 6.66 14.05 2.19
CA LEU A 186 5.31 14.45 1.82
C LEU A 186 4.73 15.48 2.79
N LYS A 187 3.97 16.43 2.23
CA LYS A 187 3.19 17.38 3.02
C LYS A 187 1.95 16.69 3.60
N HIS A 188 1.57 17.08 4.80
CA HIS A 188 0.36 16.61 5.49
C HIS A 188 0.27 15.07 5.63
N PRO A 189 1.34 14.37 6.06
CA PRO A 189 1.33 12.91 6.19
C PRO A 189 0.27 12.40 7.17
N GLU A 190 -0.18 13.24 8.12
CA GLU A 190 -1.23 12.92 9.08
C GLU A 190 -2.61 12.73 8.45
N LEU A 191 -2.82 13.21 7.21
CA LEU A 191 -4.07 13.08 6.47
C LEU A 191 -4.09 11.84 5.56
N ILE A 192 -2.96 11.13 5.45
CA ILE A 192 -2.86 9.93 4.60
C ILE A 192 -3.60 8.77 5.29
N GLN A 193 -4.50 8.13 4.55
CA GLN A 193 -5.26 6.97 5.02
C GLN A 193 -4.75 5.65 4.42
N ASN A 194 -4.46 5.66 3.12
CA ASN A 194 -3.94 4.54 2.38
C ASN A 194 -2.52 4.90 1.92
N TYR A 195 -1.52 4.31 2.55
CA TYR A 195 -0.12 4.64 2.25
C TYR A 195 0.37 4.04 0.93
N ASP A 196 -0.19 2.92 0.49
CA ASP A 196 0.19 2.19 -0.72
C ASP A 196 0.15 3.07 -1.98
N ILE A 197 -0.95 3.80 -2.23
CA ILE A 197 -1.02 4.70 -3.37
C ILE A 197 0.00 5.84 -3.29
N PHE A 198 0.29 6.36 -2.09
CA PHE A 198 1.28 7.41 -1.91
C PHE A 198 2.71 6.91 -2.18
N ILE A 199 3.03 5.67 -1.81
CA ILE A 199 4.31 5.01 -2.17
C ILE A 199 4.43 4.89 -3.69
N ILE A 200 3.39 4.36 -4.35
CA ILE A 200 3.39 4.15 -5.80
C ILE A 200 3.53 5.49 -6.54
N LEU A 201 2.80 6.51 -6.12
CA LEU A 201 2.90 7.85 -6.72
C LEU A 201 4.24 8.53 -6.42
N SER A 202 4.85 8.27 -5.25
CA SER A 202 6.22 8.71 -4.96
C SER A 202 7.23 8.08 -5.93
N CYS A 203 7.03 6.82 -6.29
CA CYS A 203 7.83 6.20 -7.35
C CYS A 203 7.65 6.93 -8.70
N ALA A 204 6.41 7.27 -9.07
CA ALA A 204 6.14 7.99 -10.30
C ALA A 204 6.77 9.40 -10.36
N MET A 205 6.98 10.04 -9.20
CA MET A 205 7.65 11.34 -9.11
C MET A 205 9.17 11.26 -9.38
N VAL A 206 9.79 10.11 -9.19
CA VAL A 206 11.25 9.96 -9.31
C VAL A 206 11.69 9.10 -10.50
N GLY A 207 10.77 8.44 -11.21
CA GLY A 207 11.09 7.65 -12.40
C GLY A 207 9.89 6.96 -13.01
N LYS A 208 10.14 6.15 -14.05
CA LYS A 208 9.12 5.38 -14.74
C LYS A 208 8.65 4.18 -13.91
N LEU A 209 7.42 3.72 -14.17
CA LEU A 209 6.78 2.58 -13.54
C LEU A 209 6.59 1.45 -14.54
N ARG A 210 7.16 0.27 -14.28
CA ARG A 210 7.07 -0.89 -15.16
C ARG A 210 6.15 -1.96 -14.61
N GLY A 211 5.12 -2.32 -15.37
CA GLY A 211 4.34 -3.54 -15.15
C GLY A 211 5.01 -4.76 -15.75
N MET A 212 4.89 -5.90 -15.08
CA MET A 212 5.34 -7.22 -15.51
C MET A 212 4.14 -8.18 -15.49
N HIS A 213 3.95 -8.98 -16.53
CA HIS A 213 2.76 -9.83 -16.68
C HIS A 213 2.78 -11.06 -15.77
N GLU A 214 3.95 -11.47 -15.30
CA GLU A 214 4.11 -12.66 -14.46
C GLU A 214 3.32 -12.55 -13.16
N GLN A 215 2.70 -13.66 -12.76
CA GLN A 215 2.00 -13.77 -11.47
C GLN A 215 2.97 -14.33 -10.41
N MET A 216 3.62 -13.43 -9.66
CA MET A 216 4.63 -13.82 -8.67
C MET A 216 4.16 -13.65 -7.22
N SER A 217 2.89 -13.29 -7.00
CA SER A 217 2.28 -13.21 -5.67
C SER A 217 0.80 -13.58 -5.68
N VAL A 218 0.25 -13.78 -4.49
CA VAL A 218 -1.19 -13.96 -4.24
C VAL A 218 -1.67 -12.80 -3.39
N TYR A 219 -2.73 -12.13 -3.89
CA TYR A 219 -3.51 -11.15 -3.15
C TYR A 219 -4.71 -11.83 -2.48
N ARG A 220 -4.74 -11.83 -1.15
CA ARG A 220 -5.74 -12.53 -0.36
C ARG A 220 -6.91 -11.61 0.02
N ILE A 221 -8.13 -12.09 -0.18
CA ILE A 221 -9.37 -11.37 0.11
C ILE A 221 -10.08 -12.06 1.27
N GLN A 222 -9.91 -11.52 2.48
CA GLN A 222 -10.36 -12.14 3.73
C GLN A 222 -11.74 -11.67 4.21
N GLY A 223 -12.25 -10.55 3.70
CA GLY A 223 -13.49 -9.93 4.17
C GLY A 223 -13.44 -9.30 5.57
N LYS A 224 -12.34 -9.50 6.33
CA LYS A 224 -12.13 -8.92 7.68
C LYS A 224 -11.16 -7.75 7.70
N GLY A 225 -10.45 -7.49 6.59
CA GLY A 225 -9.47 -6.41 6.45
C GLY A 225 -10.11 -5.02 6.58
N LEU A 226 -9.28 -3.99 6.72
CA LEU A 226 -9.71 -2.59 6.84
C LEU A 226 -10.65 -2.16 5.72
N THR A 227 -10.43 -2.64 4.50
CA THR A 227 -11.22 -2.34 3.29
C THR A 227 -12.66 -2.85 3.38
N TYR A 228 -12.94 -3.90 4.16
CA TYR A 228 -14.24 -4.55 4.27
C TYR A 228 -14.96 -4.29 5.60
N ASN A 229 -14.31 -3.62 6.54
CA ASN A 229 -14.91 -3.27 7.83
C ASN A 229 -15.78 -2.00 7.68
N LYS A 230 -17.11 -2.14 7.84
CA LYS A 230 -18.05 -1.02 7.69
C LYS A 230 -17.76 0.18 8.59
N LYS A 231 -17.30 -0.05 9.84
CA LYS A 231 -16.92 1.03 10.77
C LYS A 231 -15.63 1.72 10.33
N ALA A 232 -14.65 0.96 9.86
CA ALA A 232 -13.42 1.49 9.31
C ALA A 232 -13.68 2.26 8.00
N LEU A 233 -14.54 1.73 7.13
CA LEU A 233 -14.95 2.41 5.88
C LEU A 233 -15.57 3.78 6.16
N VAL A 234 -16.51 3.88 7.13
CA VAL A 234 -17.11 5.17 7.52
C VAL A 234 -16.03 6.14 8.04
N ARG A 235 -15.13 5.68 8.89
CA ARG A 235 -14.02 6.53 9.38
C ARG A 235 -13.11 7.00 8.24
N CYS A 236 -12.77 6.11 7.32
CA CYS A 236 -11.98 6.45 6.13
C CYS A 236 -12.70 7.45 5.23
N THR A 237 -14.02 7.31 5.04
CA THR A 237 -14.81 8.25 4.24
C THR A 237 -14.82 9.65 4.88
N MET A 238 -14.96 9.76 6.21
CA MET A 238 -14.95 11.04 6.91
C MET A 238 -13.62 11.81 6.75
N ASN A 239 -12.51 11.11 6.61
CA ASN A 239 -11.18 11.70 6.46
C ASN A 239 -10.72 11.78 4.99
N ASN A 240 -11.38 11.10 4.09
CA ASN A 240 -10.97 10.97 2.69
C ASN A 240 -10.77 12.29 1.92
N PRO A 241 -11.56 13.36 2.14
CA PRO A 241 -11.28 14.63 1.46
C PRO A 241 -9.85 15.12 1.71
N GLY A 242 -9.40 15.08 2.96
CA GLY A 242 -8.03 15.45 3.33
C GLY A 242 -6.98 14.57 2.65
N HIS A 243 -7.21 13.26 2.58
CA HIS A 243 -6.35 12.29 1.89
C HIS A 243 -6.16 12.66 0.39
N PHE A 244 -7.26 12.90 -0.35
CA PHE A 244 -7.17 13.23 -1.77
C PHE A 244 -6.69 14.66 -2.03
N MET A 245 -6.97 15.60 -1.12
CA MET A 245 -6.38 16.94 -1.20
C MET A 245 -4.86 16.90 -1.01
N THR A 246 -4.37 16.12 -0.05
CA THR A 246 -2.95 15.85 0.18
C THR A 246 -2.32 15.16 -1.03
N LEU A 247 -3.02 14.19 -1.65
CA LEU A 247 -2.57 13.54 -2.87
C LEU A 247 -2.40 14.57 -4.01
N LYS A 248 -3.40 15.41 -4.24
CA LYS A 248 -3.36 16.45 -5.27
C LYS A 248 -2.21 17.43 -5.08
N GLU A 249 -1.92 17.80 -3.82
CA GLU A 249 -0.84 18.74 -3.51
C GLU A 249 0.56 18.15 -3.72
N ASN A 250 0.74 16.88 -3.36
CA ASN A 250 2.05 16.24 -3.41
C ASN A 250 2.38 15.64 -4.79
N PHE A 251 1.38 15.28 -5.59
CA PHE A 251 1.57 14.54 -6.84
C PHE A 251 0.98 15.26 -8.06
N PRO A 252 1.59 16.37 -8.51
CA PRO A 252 1.13 17.09 -9.69
C PRO A 252 1.26 16.29 -11.01
N ILE A 253 1.93 15.14 -10.97
CA ILE A 253 2.03 14.18 -12.08
C ILE A 253 0.70 13.46 -12.36
N VAL A 254 -0.22 13.43 -11.39
CA VAL A 254 -1.57 12.89 -11.57
C VAL A 254 -2.49 13.99 -12.10
N ASP A 255 -3.23 13.71 -13.16
CA ASP A 255 -4.19 14.68 -13.72
C ASP A 255 -5.16 15.20 -12.66
N ALA A 256 -5.30 16.51 -12.58
CA ALA A 256 -6.12 17.17 -11.57
C ALA A 256 -7.60 16.76 -11.64
N LYS A 257 -8.13 16.54 -12.86
CA LYS A 257 -9.56 16.25 -13.06
C LYS A 257 -10.03 14.94 -12.38
N PRO A 258 -9.39 13.77 -12.55
CA PRO A 258 -9.77 12.56 -11.82
C PRO A 258 -9.70 12.72 -10.30
N VAL A 259 -8.69 13.46 -9.80
CA VAL A 259 -8.54 13.72 -8.36
C VAL A 259 -9.66 14.61 -7.85
N ASP A 260 -9.98 15.70 -8.55
CA ASP A 260 -11.09 16.61 -8.21
C ASP A 260 -12.44 15.90 -8.27
N ASP A 261 -12.67 15.04 -9.27
CA ASP A 261 -13.86 14.20 -9.36
C ASP A 261 -13.98 13.25 -8.15
N THR A 262 -12.87 12.73 -7.66
CA THR A 262 -12.83 11.86 -6.48
C THR A 262 -13.09 12.66 -5.21
N ILE A 263 -12.46 13.83 -5.04
CA ILE A 263 -12.73 14.75 -3.92
C ILE A 263 -14.21 15.14 -3.88
N SER A 264 -14.77 15.52 -5.03
CA SER A 264 -16.19 15.86 -5.16
C SER A 264 -17.10 14.70 -4.69
N LYS A 265 -16.80 13.47 -5.12
CA LYS A 265 -17.53 12.28 -4.71
C LYS A 265 -17.47 12.05 -3.21
N VAL A 266 -16.29 12.15 -2.62
CA VAL A 266 -16.09 11.92 -1.20
C VAL A 266 -16.82 12.94 -0.34
N PHE A 267 -16.78 14.22 -0.68
CA PHE A 267 -17.57 15.24 0.00
C PHE A 267 -19.08 14.97 -0.12
N PHE A 268 -19.54 14.57 -1.31
CA PHE A 268 -20.95 14.22 -1.52
C PHE A 268 -21.39 13.05 -0.63
N GLU A 269 -20.62 11.96 -0.59
CA GLU A 269 -20.92 10.79 0.25
C GLU A 269 -20.84 11.13 1.73
N ARG A 270 -19.87 11.94 2.15
CA ARG A 270 -19.68 12.37 3.53
C ARG A 270 -20.84 13.20 4.04
N ALA A 271 -21.44 14.05 3.21
CA ALA A 271 -22.59 14.86 3.59
C ALA A 271 -23.78 14.03 4.14
N PHE A 272 -23.94 12.76 3.69
CA PHE A 272 -25.02 11.88 4.17
C PHE A 272 -24.73 11.18 5.49
N ILE A 273 -23.49 11.23 5.98
CA ILE A 273 -23.08 10.59 7.25
C ILE A 273 -22.76 11.62 8.33
N GLN A 274 -22.82 12.90 8.01
CA GLN A 274 -22.65 14.00 8.98
C GLN A 274 -23.79 14.00 10.00
N LYS A 275 -23.43 14.26 11.26
CA LYS A 275 -24.41 14.39 12.35
C LYS A 275 -25.05 15.78 12.41
N SER A 276 -24.35 16.80 11.91
CA SER A 276 -24.78 18.20 11.89
C SER A 276 -25.29 18.59 10.51
N PHE A 277 -26.43 19.26 10.45
CA PHE A 277 -26.98 19.80 9.19
C PHE A 277 -26.03 20.82 8.55
N SER A 278 -25.42 21.70 9.35
CA SER A 278 -24.44 22.67 8.86
C SER A 278 -23.24 22.01 8.18
N ASP A 279 -22.68 20.94 8.79
CA ASP A 279 -21.54 20.22 8.23
C ASP A 279 -21.93 19.49 6.94
N ALA A 280 -23.13 18.93 6.87
CA ALA A 280 -23.66 18.32 5.65
C ALA A 280 -23.79 19.36 4.50
N VAL A 281 -24.28 20.57 4.78
CA VAL A 281 -24.35 21.66 3.79
C VAL A 281 -22.96 22.08 3.32
N ILE A 282 -22.00 22.22 4.25
CA ILE A 282 -20.61 22.54 3.89
C ILE A 282 -20.02 21.48 2.96
N ASP A 283 -20.26 20.21 3.24
CA ASP A 283 -19.77 19.10 2.40
C ASP A 283 -20.43 19.11 1.01
N PHE A 284 -21.73 19.41 0.90
CA PHE A 284 -22.40 19.59 -0.40
C PHE A 284 -21.79 20.75 -1.20
N CYS A 285 -21.52 21.89 -0.55
CA CYS A 285 -20.88 23.03 -1.20
C CYS A 285 -19.47 22.69 -1.69
N ASN A 286 -18.68 21.97 -0.88
CA ASN A 286 -17.34 21.52 -1.27
C ASN A 286 -17.42 20.51 -2.41
N SER A 287 -18.35 19.57 -2.39
CA SER A 287 -18.55 18.63 -3.50
C SER A 287 -18.82 19.37 -4.82
N PHE A 288 -19.68 20.36 -4.80
CA PHE A 288 -19.97 21.19 -5.98
C PHE A 288 -18.73 21.97 -6.47
N ARG A 289 -17.94 22.52 -5.54
CA ARG A 289 -16.71 23.28 -5.85
C ARG A 289 -15.68 22.46 -6.61
N TYR A 290 -15.48 21.20 -6.23
CA TYR A 290 -14.49 20.32 -6.86
C TYR A 290 -14.99 19.65 -8.14
N GLY A 291 -16.29 19.47 -8.32
CA GLY A 291 -16.79 18.74 -9.48
C GLY A 291 -18.26 19.02 -9.79
N THR A 292 -18.58 20.21 -10.32
CA THR A 292 -19.95 20.63 -10.63
C THR A 292 -20.76 19.60 -11.44
N CYS A 293 -20.20 19.12 -12.55
CA CYS A 293 -20.89 18.14 -13.39
C CYS A 293 -21.08 16.79 -12.68
N ARG A 294 -20.09 16.37 -11.91
CA ARG A 294 -20.16 15.12 -11.14
C ARG A 294 -21.15 15.23 -10.00
N PHE A 295 -21.13 16.33 -9.26
CA PHE A 295 -22.12 16.62 -8.21
C PHE A 295 -23.54 16.53 -8.76
N LEU A 296 -23.86 17.21 -9.87
CA LEU A 296 -25.18 17.19 -10.47
C LEU A 296 -25.62 15.76 -10.85
N LYS A 297 -24.72 14.97 -11.45
CA LYS A 297 -25.01 13.57 -11.80
C LYS A 297 -25.30 12.73 -10.55
N MET A 298 -24.53 12.89 -9.49
CA MET A 298 -24.75 12.17 -8.23
C MET A 298 -26.06 12.60 -7.56
N PHE A 299 -26.36 13.89 -7.54
CA PHE A 299 -27.58 14.44 -6.96
C PHE A 299 -28.83 13.96 -7.70
N ILE A 300 -28.82 13.96 -9.03
CA ILE A 300 -29.89 13.41 -9.85
C ILE A 300 -30.12 11.93 -9.57
N LYS A 301 -29.03 11.12 -9.55
CA LYS A 301 -29.12 9.70 -9.22
C LYS A 301 -29.70 9.44 -7.83
N TYR A 302 -29.37 10.28 -6.85
CA TYR A 302 -29.89 10.17 -5.50
C TYR A 302 -31.39 10.44 -5.45
N ILE A 303 -31.87 11.48 -6.15
CA ILE A 303 -33.32 11.82 -6.22
C ILE A 303 -34.11 10.68 -6.91
N ILE A 304 -33.57 10.13 -8.00
CA ILE A 304 -34.23 9.04 -8.75
C ILE A 304 -34.35 7.76 -7.91
N LYS A 305 -33.34 7.44 -7.07
CA LYS A 305 -33.37 6.24 -6.22
C LYS A 305 -34.32 6.35 -5.02
N LYS A 306 -34.74 7.58 -4.64
CA LYS A 306 -35.69 7.80 -3.55
C LYS A 306 -37.13 7.88 -4.00
N LYS A 307 -37.41 7.92 -5.30
CA LYS A 307 -38.73 7.72 -5.90
C LYS A 307 -38.93 6.22 -6.22
#